data_c8431f104be6ae02bb8455a4d8af850f
#
_entry.id   c8431f104be6ae02bb8455a4d8af850f
#
_cell.length_a   1.000
_cell.length_b   1.000
_cell.length_c   1.000
_cell.angle_alpha   90.00
_cell.angle_beta   90.00
_cell.angle_gamma   90.00
#
_symmetry.space_group_name_H-M   'P 1'
#
loop_
_entity.id
_entity.type
_entity.pdbx_description
1 polymer ?
#
loop_
_entity_poly.entity_id
_entity_poly.type
_entity_poly.pdbx_seq_one_letter_code
_entity_poly.pdbx_strand_id
1 'polypeptide(L)'
;MRRLKLILATFATTLLTLATVLAPSAVADEWQDEGQEEQAAAVAAPPFKGAAFDICNTPSLAAMRAWRSSPYRAVGVYYAGRGRHCPVQRNLNKSWVTQAHRMGWQVLPVFVGSQSPCVYAQNKKGVRIGNQPVKQGRSEGGQAVQAARALGILTGSPLYLDLEAYNVGNASCARTTLDFVRAWNREVRARGYLPGFYSSAGSGVRQMEQARMAGVKDLPAAIWFARWHTSPAVYQEASLHKNAWQHMRIHQYAGDAAESHGGYRLVVDRNQVDAPVARIG
;
A
#
# COMPACT_ATOMS: atom_id res chain seq x y z
N MET A 1 72.12 -10.30 35.20
CA MET A 1 73.40 -9.64 34.85
C MET A 1 73.10 -8.44 33.95
N ARG A 2 73.39 -7.23 34.49
CA ARG A 2 73.98 -6.04 33.83
C ARG A 2 73.23 -5.54 32.55
N ARG A 3 72.89 -4.27 32.34
CA ARG A 3 73.35 -3.00 32.90
C ARG A 3 72.33 -1.91 32.63
N LEU A 4 72.18 -1.07 33.66
CA LEU A 4 71.63 0.24 33.73
C LEU A 4 72.49 1.22 32.85
N LYS A 5 71.87 2.11 32.11
CA LYS A 5 72.51 3.40 31.69
C LYS A 5 71.50 4.50 31.76
N LEU A 6 71.79 5.36 32.73
CA LEU A 6 71.27 6.69 32.95
C LEU A 6 72.00 7.67 32.01
N ILE A 7 71.31 8.59 31.34
CA ILE A 7 71.95 9.80 30.83
C ILE A 7 71.02 11.00 31.05
N LEU A 8 71.60 12.03 31.56
CA LEU A 8 71.18 13.28 32.15
C LEU A 8 70.43 14.24 31.20
N ALA A 9 69.74 15.15 31.87
CA ALA A 9 69.03 16.32 31.46
C ALA A 9 69.91 17.38 30.84
N THR A 10 69.31 18.20 29.96
CA THR A 10 69.68 19.61 29.78
C THR A 10 68.43 20.44 29.55
N PHE A 11 68.23 21.37 30.45
CA PHE A 11 67.26 22.46 30.34
C PHE A 11 67.76 23.48 29.30
N ALA A 12 66.89 23.88 28.39
CA ALA A 12 67.08 25.10 27.60
C ALA A 12 65.76 25.90 27.71
N THR A 13 65.89 27.01 28.46
CA THR A 13 64.92 28.09 28.53
C THR A 13 64.96 28.92 27.28
N THR A 14 63.85 29.05 26.56
CA THR A 14 63.70 30.06 25.51
C THR A 14 62.47 30.90 25.76
N LEU A 15 62.68 32.21 25.71
CA LEU A 15 61.76 33.31 25.95
C LEU A 15 60.52 33.23 25.05
N LEU A 16 59.38 33.51 25.68
CA LEU A 16 58.09 33.72 25.05
C LEU A 16 57.98 35.16 24.54
N THR A 17 57.96 35.37 23.25
CA THR A 17 57.52 36.64 22.64
C THR A 17 56.05 36.50 22.24
N LEU A 18 55.20 37.31 22.92
CA LEU A 18 53.79 37.42 22.63
C LEU A 18 53.62 38.26 21.36
N ALA A 19 53.26 37.62 20.26
CA ALA A 19 52.77 38.28 19.05
C ALA A 19 51.24 38.21 19.05
N THR A 20 50.56 39.32 19.36
CA THR A 20 49.12 39.49 19.19
C THR A 20 48.84 39.57 17.67
N VAL A 21 48.31 38.49 17.12
CA VAL A 21 47.73 38.49 15.77
C VAL A 21 46.24 38.84 15.94
N LEU A 22 45.89 40.04 15.50
CA LEU A 22 44.51 40.42 15.24
C LEU A 22 43.95 39.57 14.12
N ALA A 23 43.09 38.61 14.41
CA ALA A 23 42.32 37.89 13.43
C ALA A 23 41.19 38.78 12.88
N PRO A 24 40.99 38.90 11.58
CA PRO A 24 39.81 39.54 11.02
C PRO A 24 38.57 38.75 11.40
N SER A 25 37.55 39.44 11.92
CA SER A 25 36.22 38.88 12.17
C SER A 25 35.66 38.41 10.81
N ALA A 26 35.67 37.12 10.57
CA ALA A 26 34.85 36.52 9.52
C ALA A 26 33.40 36.65 9.97
N VAL A 27 32.67 37.53 9.30
CA VAL A 27 31.21 37.52 9.33
C VAL A 27 30.81 36.20 8.71
N ALA A 28 30.43 35.24 9.54
CA ALA A 28 29.77 34.02 9.07
C ALA A 28 28.42 34.48 8.51
N ASP A 29 28.31 34.47 7.18
CA ASP A 29 27.03 34.51 6.50
C ASP A 29 26.23 33.30 7.00
N GLU A 30 25.27 33.61 7.84
CA GLU A 30 24.24 32.69 8.33
C GLU A 30 23.30 32.44 7.17
N TRP A 31 23.70 31.52 6.26
CA TRP A 31 22.78 30.86 5.36
C TRP A 31 21.95 29.92 6.23
N GLN A 32 20.90 30.46 6.82
CA GLN A 32 19.81 29.63 7.35
C GLN A 32 19.24 28.91 6.12
N ASP A 33 19.54 27.62 6.08
CA ASP A 33 18.89 26.66 5.19
C ASP A 33 17.41 26.57 5.60
N GLU A 34 16.60 27.51 5.12
CA GLU A 34 15.14 27.47 5.18
C GLU A 34 14.59 26.48 4.17
N GLY A 35 15.18 25.30 4.13
CA GLY A 35 14.77 24.15 3.31
C GLY A 35 14.19 23.00 4.11
N GLN A 36 13.62 23.25 5.27
CA GLN A 36 12.66 22.32 5.86
C GLN A 36 11.36 22.46 5.05
N GLU A 37 11.31 21.74 3.90
CA GLU A 37 10.03 21.33 3.34
C GLU A 37 9.25 20.70 4.49
N GLU A 38 8.28 21.43 5.00
CA GLU A 38 7.24 20.97 5.89
C GLU A 38 6.57 19.78 5.18
N GLN A 39 7.09 18.58 5.44
CA GLN A 39 6.42 17.34 5.07
C GLN A 39 5.10 17.40 5.84
N ALA A 40 4.09 17.99 5.21
CA ALA A 40 2.76 18.04 5.72
C ALA A 40 2.41 16.62 6.13
N ALA A 41 2.27 16.39 7.43
CA ALA A 41 1.97 15.08 7.97
C ALA A 41 0.77 14.54 7.20
N ALA A 42 0.97 13.45 6.44
CA ALA A 42 -0.05 12.95 5.54
C ALA A 42 -1.30 12.67 6.38
N VAL A 43 -2.34 13.47 6.16
CA VAL A 43 -3.60 13.31 6.90
C VAL A 43 -4.05 11.88 6.73
N ALA A 44 -4.23 11.17 7.85
CA ALA A 44 -4.58 9.75 7.83
C ALA A 44 -5.89 9.52 7.07
N ALA A 45 -5.94 8.43 6.30
CA ALA A 45 -7.17 8.03 5.63
C ALA A 45 -8.27 7.76 6.67
N PRO A 46 -9.54 8.14 6.39
CA PRO A 46 -10.62 7.92 7.32
C PRO A 46 -10.85 6.41 7.53
N PRO A 47 -11.02 5.97 8.80
CA PRO A 47 -11.42 4.60 9.06
C PRO A 47 -12.87 4.36 8.61
N PHE A 48 -13.13 3.18 8.09
CA PHE A 48 -14.49 2.75 7.75
C PHE A 48 -14.74 1.34 8.29
N LYS A 49 -15.88 1.17 8.93
CA LYS A 49 -16.37 -0.14 9.38
C LYS A 49 -17.77 -0.37 8.85
N GLY A 50 -17.97 -1.44 8.07
CA GLY A 50 -19.28 -1.73 7.49
C GLY A 50 -19.21 -2.62 6.26
N ALA A 51 -20.39 -2.82 5.65
CA ALA A 51 -20.52 -3.60 4.43
C ALA A 51 -20.05 -2.82 3.19
N ALA A 52 -19.33 -3.50 2.31
CA ALA A 52 -18.89 -3.01 1.03
C ALA A 52 -19.15 -4.06 -0.07
N PHE A 53 -19.10 -3.63 -1.30
CA PHE A 53 -19.01 -4.53 -2.45
C PHE A 53 -17.88 -4.11 -3.38
N ASP A 54 -17.34 -5.04 -4.13
CA ASP A 54 -16.51 -4.73 -5.28
C ASP A 54 -17.12 -5.34 -6.55
N ILE A 55 -16.77 -4.78 -7.70
CA ILE A 55 -17.40 -5.11 -8.97
C ILE A 55 -16.47 -4.82 -10.14
N CYS A 56 -16.43 -5.73 -11.11
CA CYS A 56 -15.51 -5.66 -12.25
C CYS A 56 -15.64 -4.36 -13.04
N ASN A 57 -16.86 -3.98 -13.43
CA ASN A 57 -17.14 -2.71 -14.13
C ASN A 57 -17.77 -1.71 -13.16
N THR A 58 -17.15 -0.56 -13.00
CA THR A 58 -17.68 0.53 -12.17
C THR A 58 -19.11 0.90 -12.60
N PRO A 59 -20.11 0.86 -11.68
CA PRO A 59 -21.50 1.15 -12.02
C PRO A 59 -21.72 2.60 -12.43
N SER A 60 -22.81 2.88 -13.11
CA SER A 60 -23.22 4.26 -13.40
C SER A 60 -23.57 5.01 -12.09
N LEU A 61 -23.50 6.35 -12.12
CA LEU A 61 -23.91 7.16 -10.97
C LEU A 61 -25.41 6.98 -10.63
N ALA A 62 -26.25 6.67 -11.62
CA ALA A 62 -27.64 6.33 -11.39
C ALA A 62 -27.78 5.04 -10.58
N ALA A 63 -27.03 3.99 -10.95
CA ALA A 63 -26.98 2.75 -10.18
C ALA A 63 -26.43 2.98 -8.77
N MET A 64 -25.35 3.75 -8.62
CA MET A 64 -24.77 4.08 -7.31
C MET A 64 -25.77 4.84 -6.42
N ARG A 65 -26.57 5.75 -6.98
CA ARG A 65 -27.64 6.44 -6.24
C ARG A 65 -28.72 5.48 -5.79
N ALA A 66 -29.19 4.62 -6.67
CA ALA A 66 -30.20 3.61 -6.36
C ALA A 66 -29.72 2.62 -5.29
N TRP A 67 -28.47 2.19 -5.37
CA TRP A 67 -27.85 1.28 -4.42
C TRP A 67 -27.60 1.86 -3.02
N ARG A 68 -27.85 3.15 -2.80
CA ARG A 68 -27.90 3.72 -1.44
C ARG A 68 -29.01 3.10 -0.57
N SER A 69 -30.01 2.43 -1.17
CA SER A 69 -31.02 1.64 -0.46
C SER A 69 -30.47 0.28 0.05
N SER A 70 -29.30 -0.16 -0.40
CA SER A 70 -28.63 -1.38 0.05
C SER A 70 -27.96 -1.20 1.41
N PRO A 71 -27.48 -2.28 2.06
CA PRO A 71 -26.66 -2.17 3.28
C PRO A 71 -25.26 -1.64 3.04
N TYR A 72 -24.79 -1.62 1.79
CA TYR A 72 -23.44 -1.24 1.42
C TYR A 72 -23.20 0.26 1.55
N ARG A 73 -21.99 0.65 2.00
CA ARG A 73 -21.57 2.04 2.12
C ARG A 73 -20.18 2.29 1.52
N ALA A 74 -19.47 1.23 1.12
CA ALA A 74 -18.20 1.34 0.40
C ALA A 74 -18.25 0.51 -0.89
N VAL A 75 -17.44 0.92 -1.87
CA VAL A 75 -17.33 0.27 -3.19
C VAL A 75 -15.86 0.10 -3.56
N GLY A 76 -15.49 -1.14 -3.89
CA GLY A 76 -14.22 -1.48 -4.52
C GLY A 76 -14.26 -1.16 -6.02
N VAL A 77 -13.27 -0.40 -6.49
CA VAL A 77 -13.14 -0.03 -7.90
C VAL A 77 -11.79 -0.46 -8.45
N TYR A 78 -11.80 -1.23 -9.53
CA TYR A 78 -10.60 -1.71 -10.23
C TYR A 78 -10.03 -0.61 -11.15
N TYR A 79 -9.34 0.36 -10.52
CA TYR A 79 -9.03 1.64 -11.18
C TYR A 79 -7.88 1.57 -12.17
N ALA A 80 -6.92 0.66 -11.98
CA ALA A 80 -5.75 0.56 -12.86
C ALA A 80 -5.07 -0.82 -12.76
N GLY A 81 -4.01 -1.00 -13.52
CA GLY A 81 -3.19 -2.21 -13.58
C GLY A 81 -3.47 -3.06 -14.81
N ARG A 82 -2.40 -3.72 -15.27
CA ARG A 82 -2.42 -4.52 -16.51
C ARG A 82 -3.15 -5.86 -16.36
N GLY A 83 -3.37 -6.29 -15.12
CA GLY A 83 -4.02 -7.57 -14.80
C GLY A 83 -5.54 -7.52 -14.72
N ARG A 84 -6.18 -6.36 -14.93
CA ARG A 84 -7.63 -6.23 -14.83
C ARG A 84 -8.37 -7.12 -15.80
N HIS A 85 -9.42 -7.79 -15.33
CA HIS A 85 -10.33 -8.54 -16.18
C HIS A 85 -11.21 -7.60 -17.02
N CYS A 86 -11.70 -6.52 -16.43
CA CYS A 86 -12.47 -5.46 -17.09
C CYS A 86 -11.56 -4.22 -17.30
N PRO A 87 -10.73 -4.17 -18.36
CA PRO A 87 -9.75 -3.08 -18.53
C PRO A 87 -10.41 -1.75 -18.94
N VAL A 88 -11.57 -1.82 -19.60
CA VAL A 88 -12.31 -0.63 -20.05
C VAL A 88 -13.34 -0.25 -18.97
N GLN A 89 -13.04 0.82 -18.25
CA GLN A 89 -13.88 1.34 -17.16
C GLN A 89 -14.65 2.58 -17.65
N ARG A 90 -15.77 2.38 -18.36
CA ARG A 90 -16.52 3.46 -19.04
C ARG A 90 -17.01 4.58 -18.10
N ASN A 91 -17.36 4.20 -16.86
CA ASN A 91 -17.91 5.15 -15.89
C ASN A 91 -16.83 5.77 -14.99
N LEU A 92 -15.69 5.08 -14.78
CA LEU A 92 -14.69 5.47 -13.80
C LEU A 92 -13.82 6.64 -14.29
N ASN A 93 -14.00 7.80 -13.69
CA ASN A 93 -13.20 8.99 -13.88
C ASN A 93 -13.25 9.84 -12.59
N LYS A 94 -12.49 10.93 -12.53
CA LYS A 94 -12.46 11.83 -11.37
C LYS A 94 -13.85 12.32 -10.98
N SER A 95 -14.68 12.72 -11.96
CA SER A 95 -16.05 13.19 -11.71
C SER A 95 -16.92 12.11 -11.06
N TRP A 96 -16.81 10.85 -11.53
CA TRP A 96 -17.53 9.74 -10.92
C TRP A 96 -17.11 9.52 -9.47
N VAL A 97 -15.80 9.49 -9.19
CA VAL A 97 -15.26 9.29 -7.84
C VAL A 97 -15.77 10.38 -6.89
N THR A 98 -15.65 11.65 -7.31
CA THR A 98 -16.14 12.80 -6.51
C THR A 98 -17.65 12.73 -6.28
N GLN A 99 -18.46 12.39 -7.30
CA GLN A 99 -19.91 12.32 -7.16
C GLN A 99 -20.35 11.12 -6.31
N ALA A 100 -19.73 9.95 -6.47
CA ALA A 100 -19.99 8.80 -5.62
C ALA A 100 -19.67 9.13 -4.14
N HIS A 101 -18.53 9.77 -3.89
CA HIS A 101 -18.16 10.21 -2.54
C HIS A 101 -19.18 11.21 -1.97
N ARG A 102 -19.60 12.19 -2.74
CA ARG A 102 -20.65 13.16 -2.32
C ARG A 102 -22.01 12.50 -2.04
N MET A 103 -22.31 11.38 -2.68
CA MET A 103 -23.47 10.55 -2.35
C MET A 103 -23.28 9.73 -1.07
N GLY A 104 -22.11 9.81 -0.41
CA GLY A 104 -21.78 9.08 0.82
C GLY A 104 -21.20 7.68 0.60
N TRP A 105 -20.73 7.38 -0.61
CA TRP A 105 -19.95 6.17 -0.87
C TRP A 105 -18.49 6.35 -0.46
N GLN A 106 -17.97 5.40 0.31
CA GLN A 106 -16.53 5.26 0.53
C GLN A 106 -15.93 4.49 -0.66
N VAL A 107 -14.69 4.82 -1.04
CA VAL A 107 -14.03 4.20 -2.18
C VAL A 107 -12.84 3.37 -1.72
N LEU A 108 -12.75 2.14 -2.21
CA LEU A 108 -11.65 1.20 -1.99
C LEU A 108 -10.94 0.98 -3.33
N PRO A 109 -9.82 1.67 -3.59
CA PRO A 109 -9.15 1.60 -4.90
C PRO A 109 -8.30 0.34 -5.02
N VAL A 110 -8.60 -0.48 -6.06
CA VAL A 110 -7.93 -1.75 -6.35
C VAL A 110 -7.08 -1.61 -7.61
N PHE A 111 -5.80 -1.90 -7.50
CA PHE A 111 -4.84 -1.96 -8.60
C PHE A 111 -4.52 -3.43 -8.92
N VAL A 112 -4.99 -3.93 -10.05
CA VAL A 112 -4.69 -5.30 -10.48
C VAL A 112 -3.38 -5.34 -11.23
N GLY A 113 -2.30 -5.58 -10.50
CA GLY A 113 -0.95 -5.58 -11.02
C GLY A 113 -0.56 -6.86 -11.74
N SER A 114 0.75 -7.00 -11.94
CA SER A 114 1.34 -8.27 -12.35
C SER A 114 1.11 -9.34 -11.29
N GLN A 115 0.92 -10.56 -11.75
CA GLN A 115 0.51 -11.69 -10.93
C GLN A 115 1.67 -12.64 -10.61
N SER A 116 1.56 -13.39 -9.52
CA SER A 116 2.58 -14.39 -9.16
C SER A 116 2.97 -15.28 -10.34
N PRO A 117 4.25 -15.65 -10.50
CA PRO A 117 4.64 -16.62 -11.55
C PRO A 117 3.87 -17.94 -11.48
N CYS A 118 3.41 -18.33 -10.28
CA CYS A 118 2.62 -19.54 -10.03
C CYS A 118 1.14 -19.26 -9.76
N VAL A 119 0.58 -18.20 -10.35
CA VAL A 119 -0.85 -17.88 -10.24
C VAL A 119 -1.70 -19.04 -10.78
N TYR A 120 -2.79 -19.38 -10.04
CA TYR A 120 -3.70 -20.46 -10.45
C TYR A 120 -4.65 -20.01 -11.55
N ALA A 121 -5.14 -18.78 -11.50
CA ALA A 121 -6.08 -18.23 -12.47
C ALA A 121 -5.49 -18.21 -13.89
N GLN A 122 -6.11 -18.95 -14.82
CA GLN A 122 -5.60 -19.12 -16.18
C GLN A 122 -5.53 -17.80 -16.95
N ASN A 123 -6.55 -16.94 -16.80
CA ASN A 123 -6.64 -15.62 -17.42
C ASN A 123 -5.59 -14.62 -16.91
N LYS A 124 -4.84 -14.96 -15.85
CA LYS A 124 -3.76 -14.13 -15.28
C LYS A 124 -2.35 -14.57 -15.70
N LYS A 125 -2.23 -15.72 -16.35
CA LYS A 125 -0.92 -16.27 -16.75
C LYS A 125 -0.16 -15.40 -17.75
N GLY A 126 -0.86 -14.58 -18.54
CA GLY A 126 -0.25 -13.62 -19.48
C GLY A 126 0.35 -12.37 -18.85
N VAL A 127 0.09 -12.12 -17.56
CA VAL A 127 0.51 -10.89 -16.85
C VAL A 127 1.38 -11.19 -15.64
N ARG A 128 2.20 -12.24 -15.69
CA ARG A 128 3.06 -12.65 -14.57
C ARG A 128 4.16 -11.64 -14.26
N ILE A 129 4.60 -11.66 -13.02
CA ILE A 129 5.86 -11.03 -12.57
C ILE A 129 7.02 -11.71 -13.28
N GLY A 130 7.90 -10.92 -13.90
CA GLY A 130 9.07 -11.40 -14.63
C GLY A 130 10.30 -11.61 -13.73
N ASN A 131 11.47 -11.67 -14.37
CA ASN A 131 12.74 -11.94 -13.71
C ASN A 131 13.34 -10.74 -12.95
N GLN A 132 12.71 -9.57 -12.99
CA GLN A 132 13.12 -8.37 -12.25
C GLN A 132 11.99 -7.89 -11.32
N PRO A 133 11.56 -8.69 -10.32
CA PRO A 133 10.39 -8.40 -9.50
C PRO A 133 10.48 -7.05 -8.76
N VAL A 134 11.65 -6.69 -8.26
CA VAL A 134 11.84 -5.42 -7.54
C VAL A 134 11.66 -4.21 -8.47
N LYS A 135 12.28 -4.23 -9.66
CA LYS A 135 12.13 -3.16 -10.64
C LYS A 135 10.69 -3.04 -11.13
N GLN A 136 10.05 -4.18 -11.38
CA GLN A 136 8.67 -4.23 -11.83
C GLN A 136 7.69 -3.75 -10.75
N GLY A 137 7.86 -4.20 -9.50
CA GLY A 137 7.03 -3.76 -8.37
C GLY A 137 7.13 -2.25 -8.14
N ARG A 138 8.34 -1.69 -8.18
CA ARG A 138 8.54 -0.24 -8.11
C ARG A 138 7.83 0.51 -9.25
N SER A 139 8.01 0.04 -10.49
CA SER A 139 7.35 0.65 -11.65
C SER A 139 5.83 0.64 -11.54
N GLU A 140 5.24 -0.50 -11.18
CA GLU A 140 3.79 -0.64 -11.04
C GLU A 140 3.25 0.12 -9.81
N GLY A 141 4.00 0.25 -8.72
CA GLY A 141 3.67 1.13 -7.59
C GLY A 141 3.56 2.61 -8.02
N GLY A 142 4.51 3.06 -8.85
CA GLY A 142 4.45 4.39 -9.45
C GLY A 142 3.23 4.61 -10.34
N GLN A 143 2.91 3.63 -11.20
CA GLN A 143 1.71 3.65 -12.05
C GLN A 143 0.42 3.68 -11.22
N ALA A 144 0.36 2.89 -10.13
CA ALA A 144 -0.78 2.88 -9.22
C ALA A 144 -1.05 4.25 -8.62
N VAL A 145 -0.02 4.93 -8.13
CA VAL A 145 -0.15 6.29 -7.58
C VAL A 145 -0.53 7.30 -8.64
N GLN A 146 0.08 7.25 -9.83
CA GLN A 146 -0.27 8.16 -10.92
C GLN A 146 -1.75 8.04 -11.30
N ALA A 147 -2.25 6.81 -11.45
CA ALA A 147 -3.65 6.56 -11.79
C ALA A 147 -4.60 7.00 -10.67
N ALA A 148 -4.24 6.78 -9.40
CA ALA A 148 -5.02 7.22 -8.25
C ALA A 148 -5.16 8.76 -8.21
N ARG A 149 -4.06 9.49 -8.42
CA ARG A 149 -4.05 10.95 -8.49
C ARG A 149 -4.94 11.48 -9.62
N ALA A 150 -4.91 10.83 -10.79
CA ALA A 150 -5.76 11.20 -11.92
C ALA A 150 -7.26 11.06 -11.61
N LEU A 151 -7.63 10.18 -10.66
CA LEU A 151 -9.00 10.01 -10.17
C LEU A 151 -9.36 10.93 -8.98
N GLY A 152 -8.47 11.82 -8.54
CA GLY A 152 -8.70 12.70 -7.39
C GLY A 152 -8.59 11.96 -6.04
N ILE A 153 -7.92 10.80 -6.01
CA ILE A 153 -7.61 10.09 -4.78
C ILE A 153 -6.36 10.73 -4.17
N LEU A 154 -6.50 11.29 -2.96
CA LEU A 154 -5.47 12.08 -2.30
C LEU A 154 -4.46 11.20 -1.57
N THR A 155 -3.29 11.77 -1.25
CA THR A 155 -2.29 11.15 -0.37
C THR A 155 -2.89 10.76 0.97
N GLY A 156 -2.29 9.77 1.64
CA GLY A 156 -2.85 9.14 2.83
C GLY A 156 -3.88 8.04 2.53
N SER A 157 -4.43 7.96 1.31
CA SER A 157 -5.37 6.91 0.91
C SER A 157 -4.73 5.54 0.81
N PRO A 158 -5.46 4.44 1.13
CA PRO A 158 -5.03 3.10 0.80
C PRO A 158 -5.12 2.88 -0.72
N LEU A 159 -4.13 2.15 -1.28
CA LEU A 159 -4.17 1.58 -2.62
C LEU A 159 -3.96 0.08 -2.47
N TYR A 160 -4.92 -0.72 -2.91
CA TYR A 160 -4.88 -2.17 -2.75
C TYR A 160 -4.29 -2.83 -4.00
N LEU A 161 -3.12 -3.48 -3.83
CA LEU A 161 -2.54 -4.33 -4.86
C LEU A 161 -3.25 -5.68 -4.88
N ASP A 162 -3.89 -6.01 -5.99
CA ASP A 162 -4.58 -7.28 -6.18
C ASP A 162 -3.64 -8.31 -6.82
N LEU A 163 -3.38 -9.39 -6.08
CA LEU A 163 -2.79 -10.62 -6.56
C LEU A 163 -3.73 -11.79 -6.30
N GLU A 164 -4.12 -12.47 -7.36
CA GLU A 164 -4.92 -13.69 -7.29
C GLU A 164 -4.20 -14.82 -6.55
N ALA A 165 -4.95 -15.87 -6.18
CA ALA A 165 -4.38 -17.03 -5.52
C ALA A 165 -3.25 -17.67 -6.32
N TYR A 166 -2.17 -18.07 -5.66
CA TYR A 166 -0.99 -18.69 -6.26
C TYR A 166 -0.40 -19.77 -5.35
N ASN A 167 0.47 -20.60 -5.93
CA ASN A 167 1.16 -21.66 -5.19
C ASN A 167 2.27 -21.08 -4.27
N VAL A 168 1.93 -20.81 -3.03
CA VAL A 168 2.88 -20.35 -2.01
C VAL A 168 3.84 -21.46 -1.53
N GLY A 169 3.55 -22.73 -1.83
CA GLY A 169 4.44 -23.86 -1.57
C GLY A 169 5.65 -23.91 -2.50
N ASN A 170 5.58 -23.24 -3.66
CA ASN A 170 6.73 -23.08 -4.52
C ASN A 170 7.60 -21.90 -4.02
N ALA A 171 8.72 -22.22 -3.41
CA ALA A 171 9.60 -21.24 -2.75
C ALA A 171 10.12 -20.15 -3.72
N SER A 172 10.41 -20.50 -4.98
CA SER A 172 10.85 -19.53 -5.99
C SER A 172 9.75 -18.53 -6.34
N CYS A 173 8.54 -19.03 -6.59
CA CYS A 173 7.38 -18.18 -6.86
C CYS A 173 7.03 -17.29 -5.66
N ALA A 174 7.02 -17.85 -4.45
CA ALA A 174 6.74 -17.12 -3.24
C ALA A 174 7.74 -15.97 -3.02
N ARG A 175 9.03 -16.24 -3.21
CA ARG A 175 10.10 -15.22 -3.12
C ARG A 175 9.92 -14.11 -4.16
N THR A 176 9.78 -14.49 -5.43
CA THR A 176 9.56 -13.51 -6.52
C THR A 176 8.35 -12.63 -6.25
N THR A 177 7.25 -13.23 -5.78
CA THR A 177 6.03 -12.48 -5.44
C THR A 177 6.25 -11.54 -4.25
N LEU A 178 6.90 -12.00 -3.20
CA LEU A 178 7.20 -11.19 -2.02
C LEU A 178 8.10 -10.00 -2.36
N ASP A 179 9.14 -10.21 -3.17
CA ASP A 179 10.05 -9.15 -3.60
C ASP A 179 9.32 -8.08 -4.42
N PHE A 180 8.42 -8.48 -5.30
CA PHE A 180 7.56 -7.58 -6.06
C PHE A 180 6.65 -6.77 -5.13
N VAL A 181 5.92 -7.42 -4.23
CA VAL A 181 4.99 -6.77 -3.28
C VAL A 181 5.72 -5.76 -2.40
N ARG A 182 6.87 -6.13 -1.85
CA ARG A 182 7.69 -5.23 -1.03
C ARG A 182 8.16 -4.00 -1.79
N ALA A 183 8.58 -4.16 -3.03
CA ALA A 183 9.02 -3.06 -3.89
C ALA A 183 7.86 -2.13 -4.24
N TRP A 184 6.68 -2.69 -4.54
CA TRP A 184 5.45 -1.95 -4.77
C TRP A 184 5.05 -1.14 -3.52
N ASN A 185 5.08 -1.78 -2.35
CA ASN A 185 4.75 -1.14 -1.08
C ASN A 185 5.67 0.04 -0.74
N ARG A 186 7.00 -0.12 -0.96
CA ARG A 186 7.97 0.99 -0.76
C ARG A 186 7.65 2.18 -1.64
N GLU A 187 7.39 1.93 -2.92
CA GLU A 187 7.10 2.99 -3.89
C GLU A 187 5.80 3.74 -3.56
N VAL A 188 4.76 2.99 -3.19
CA VAL A 188 3.47 3.59 -2.78
C VAL A 188 3.63 4.44 -1.51
N ARG A 189 4.38 3.96 -0.51
CA ARG A 189 4.67 4.73 0.71
C ARG A 189 5.50 5.97 0.42
N ALA A 190 6.54 5.85 -0.39
CA ALA A 190 7.41 6.97 -0.75
C ALA A 190 6.65 8.10 -1.45
N ARG A 191 5.50 7.78 -2.04
CA ARG A 191 4.60 8.75 -2.68
C ARG A 191 3.44 9.21 -1.79
N GLY A 192 3.46 8.88 -0.50
CA GLY A 192 2.50 9.33 0.50
C GLY A 192 1.17 8.56 0.55
N TYR A 193 1.12 7.32 0.02
CA TYR A 193 -0.07 6.46 0.07
C TYR A 193 0.14 5.26 0.99
N LEU A 194 -0.95 4.64 1.47
CA LEU A 194 -0.91 3.42 2.27
C LEU A 194 -0.96 2.20 1.33
N PRO A 195 0.04 1.32 1.31
CA PRO A 195 -0.02 0.12 0.52
C PRO A 195 -0.97 -0.90 1.16
N GLY A 196 -2.03 -1.25 0.47
CA GLY A 196 -2.92 -2.36 0.77
C GLY A 196 -2.59 -3.58 -0.08
N PHE A 197 -3.06 -4.74 0.32
CA PHE A 197 -2.85 -5.99 -0.42
C PHE A 197 -4.11 -6.85 -0.40
N TYR A 198 -4.58 -7.23 -1.58
CA TYR A 198 -5.66 -8.21 -1.75
C TYR A 198 -5.08 -9.52 -2.25
N SER A 199 -5.54 -10.61 -1.67
CA SER A 199 -5.32 -11.97 -2.16
C SER A 199 -6.24 -12.98 -1.47
N SER A 200 -6.24 -14.23 -1.95
CA SER A 200 -6.85 -15.34 -1.22
C SER A 200 -6.19 -15.53 0.16
N ALA A 201 -7.02 -15.74 1.17
CA ALA A 201 -6.62 -15.96 2.56
C ALA A 201 -5.60 -17.09 2.71
N GLY A 202 -5.83 -18.23 2.04
CA GLY A 202 -4.96 -19.41 2.09
C GLY A 202 -3.71 -19.33 1.21
N SER A 203 -3.51 -18.25 0.47
CA SER A 203 -2.41 -18.05 -0.47
C SER A 203 -1.61 -16.79 -0.10
N GLY A 204 -1.77 -15.71 -0.87
CA GLY A 204 -0.96 -14.50 -0.71
C GLY A 204 -1.09 -13.86 0.67
N VAL A 205 -2.28 -13.85 1.26
CA VAL A 205 -2.48 -13.30 2.61
C VAL A 205 -1.72 -14.13 3.65
N ARG A 206 -1.78 -15.47 3.58
CA ARG A 206 -0.98 -16.34 4.43
C ARG A 206 0.52 -16.08 4.26
N GLN A 207 1.00 -15.83 3.05
CA GLN A 207 2.40 -15.50 2.82
C GLN A 207 2.78 -14.16 3.48
N MET A 208 1.92 -13.14 3.41
CA MET A 208 2.18 -11.86 4.09
C MET A 208 2.25 -12.02 5.61
N GLU A 209 1.39 -12.87 6.20
CA GLU A 209 1.43 -13.17 7.63
C GLU A 209 2.72 -13.92 8.03
N GLN A 210 3.12 -14.92 7.25
CA GLN A 210 4.38 -15.64 7.48
C GLN A 210 5.58 -14.68 7.39
N ALA A 211 5.59 -13.79 6.41
CA ALA A 211 6.63 -12.77 6.28
C ALA A 211 6.64 -11.80 7.46
N ARG A 212 5.46 -11.40 7.96
CA ARG A 212 5.32 -10.55 9.15
C ARG A 212 5.90 -11.22 10.39
N MET A 213 5.56 -12.49 10.63
CA MET A 213 6.08 -13.28 11.73
C MET A 213 7.60 -13.47 11.65
N ALA A 214 8.15 -13.53 10.45
CA ALA A 214 9.60 -13.59 10.20
C ALA A 214 10.30 -12.22 10.26
N GLY A 215 9.61 -11.14 10.64
CA GLY A 215 10.18 -9.80 10.77
C GLY A 215 10.53 -9.11 9.46
N VAL A 216 10.01 -9.60 8.32
CA VAL A 216 10.25 -9.00 7.01
C VAL A 216 9.68 -7.57 6.98
N LYS A 217 10.44 -6.64 6.41
CA LYS A 217 10.04 -5.23 6.27
C LYS A 217 9.29 -4.97 4.95
N ASP A 218 8.70 -3.79 4.86
CA ASP A 218 7.98 -3.31 3.67
C ASP A 218 6.73 -4.13 3.31
N LEU A 219 6.09 -4.71 4.31
CA LEU A 219 4.82 -5.42 4.15
C LEU A 219 3.65 -4.44 3.96
N PRO A 220 2.49 -4.90 3.46
CA PRO A 220 1.30 -4.07 3.33
C PRO A 220 0.87 -3.45 4.67
N ALA A 221 0.31 -2.25 4.62
CA ALA A 221 -0.29 -1.59 5.78
C ALA A 221 -1.72 -2.09 6.05
N ALA A 222 -2.43 -2.53 5.02
CA ALA A 222 -3.78 -3.09 5.12
C ALA A 222 -3.90 -4.40 4.32
N ILE A 223 -4.76 -5.29 4.78
CA ILE A 223 -5.01 -6.60 4.16
C ILE A 223 -6.47 -6.69 3.74
N TRP A 224 -6.69 -7.07 2.50
CA TRP A 224 -7.99 -7.49 1.96
C TRP A 224 -7.90 -8.96 1.59
N PHE A 225 -8.55 -9.82 2.37
CA PHE A 225 -8.49 -11.25 2.14
C PHE A 225 -9.80 -11.81 1.55
N ALA A 226 -9.66 -12.69 0.57
CA ALA A 226 -10.79 -13.45 0.03
C ALA A 226 -10.89 -14.81 0.71
N ARG A 227 -12.03 -15.06 1.34
CA ARG A 227 -12.47 -16.37 1.81
C ARG A 227 -13.97 -16.47 1.65
N TRP A 228 -14.39 -17.06 0.58
CA TRP A 228 -15.79 -17.18 0.22
C TRP A 228 -16.52 -18.26 1.01
N HIS A 229 -17.86 -18.16 1.03
CA HIS A 229 -18.75 -19.08 1.70
C HIS A 229 -18.54 -19.17 3.22
N THR A 230 -18.13 -18.08 3.83
CA THR A 230 -17.93 -17.97 5.28
C THR A 230 -18.68 -16.76 5.84
N SER A 231 -18.76 -16.66 7.18
CA SER A 231 -19.35 -15.47 7.82
C SER A 231 -18.52 -14.22 7.52
N PRO A 232 -19.11 -13.01 7.50
CA PRO A 232 -18.43 -11.76 7.15
C PRO A 232 -17.46 -11.24 8.24
N ALA A 233 -16.91 -12.12 9.08
CA ALA A 233 -16.04 -11.74 10.19
C ALA A 233 -14.63 -11.40 9.71
N VAL A 234 -14.13 -10.21 10.02
CA VAL A 234 -12.77 -9.75 9.61
C VAL A 234 -11.65 -10.26 10.50
N TYR A 235 -11.95 -10.74 11.73
CA TYR A 235 -10.95 -11.16 12.72
C TYR A 235 -10.98 -12.65 13.07
N GLN A 236 -11.71 -13.47 12.33
CA GLN A 236 -11.81 -14.92 12.51
C GLN A 236 -11.07 -15.72 11.44
N GLU A 237 -10.24 -15.05 10.61
CA GLU A 237 -9.45 -15.71 9.57
C GLU A 237 -8.24 -16.42 10.15
N ALA A 238 -8.20 -17.75 10.01
CA ALA A 238 -7.15 -18.60 10.58
C ALA A 238 -5.75 -18.37 9.94
N SER A 239 -5.68 -17.82 8.74
CA SER A 239 -4.42 -17.48 8.07
C SER A 239 -3.77 -16.21 8.61
N LEU A 240 -4.42 -15.49 9.52
CA LEU A 240 -3.96 -14.23 10.11
C LEU A 240 -3.97 -14.32 11.64
N HIS A 241 -2.90 -13.94 12.28
CA HIS A 241 -2.91 -13.80 13.74
C HIS A 241 -3.97 -12.75 14.15
N LYS A 242 -4.72 -13.04 15.23
CA LYS A 242 -5.84 -12.20 15.67
C LYS A 242 -5.50 -10.71 15.86
N ASN A 243 -4.26 -10.42 16.29
CA ASN A 243 -3.78 -9.06 16.54
C ASN A 243 -3.03 -8.43 15.35
N ALA A 244 -2.89 -9.14 14.23
CA ALA A 244 -2.26 -8.57 13.04
C ALA A 244 -3.23 -7.66 12.30
N TRP A 245 -2.76 -6.56 11.73
CA TRP A 245 -3.57 -5.61 10.94
C TRP A 245 -4.89 -5.19 11.61
N GLN A 246 -4.87 -4.85 12.89
CA GLN A 246 -6.05 -4.34 13.60
C GLN A 246 -6.54 -3.05 12.94
N HIS A 247 -7.85 -2.96 12.66
CA HIS A 247 -8.49 -1.87 11.94
C HIS A 247 -7.93 -1.60 10.52
N MET A 248 -7.33 -2.65 9.92
CA MET A 248 -6.69 -2.65 8.61
C MET A 248 -7.07 -3.89 7.80
N ARG A 249 -8.27 -4.45 8.04
CA ARG A 249 -8.72 -5.68 7.35
C ARG A 249 -10.00 -5.47 6.56
N ILE A 250 -10.05 -6.11 5.40
CA ILE A 250 -11.25 -6.29 4.59
C ILE A 250 -11.40 -7.78 4.32
N HIS A 251 -12.61 -8.31 4.48
CA HIS A 251 -12.95 -9.68 4.16
C HIS A 251 -13.92 -9.73 2.98
N GLN A 252 -13.48 -10.23 1.84
CA GLN A 252 -14.35 -10.62 0.72
C GLN A 252 -14.88 -12.02 1.02
N TYR A 253 -16.15 -12.11 1.46
CA TYR A 253 -16.74 -13.35 1.99
C TYR A 253 -17.65 -14.07 1.01
N ALA A 254 -18.02 -13.43 -0.10
CA ALA A 254 -18.79 -14.05 -1.19
C ALA A 254 -18.47 -13.36 -2.51
N GLY A 255 -18.35 -14.13 -3.57
CA GLY A 255 -18.18 -13.66 -4.94
C GLY A 255 -19.42 -13.91 -5.80
N ASP A 256 -19.51 -13.19 -6.91
CA ASP A 256 -20.54 -13.34 -7.96
C ASP A 256 -22.00 -13.27 -7.45
N ALA A 257 -22.24 -12.50 -6.41
CA ALA A 257 -23.58 -12.35 -5.82
C ALA A 257 -24.43 -11.42 -6.68
N ALA A 258 -25.51 -11.96 -7.27
CA ALA A 258 -26.48 -11.18 -8.02
C ALA A 258 -27.47 -10.52 -7.05
N GLU A 259 -27.47 -9.19 -7.00
CA GLU A 259 -28.33 -8.40 -6.11
C GLU A 259 -29.06 -7.28 -6.85
N SER A 260 -30.21 -6.89 -6.32
CA SER A 260 -31.00 -5.78 -6.87
C SER A 260 -31.38 -4.80 -5.77
N HIS A 261 -31.02 -3.53 -5.95
CA HIS A 261 -31.36 -2.45 -5.04
C HIS A 261 -31.78 -1.23 -5.84
N GLY A 262 -32.93 -0.62 -5.43
CA GLY A 262 -33.49 0.56 -6.10
C GLY A 262 -33.74 0.36 -7.61
N GLY A 263 -34.11 -0.86 -8.03
CA GLY A 263 -34.38 -1.19 -9.43
C GLY A 263 -33.14 -1.52 -10.28
N TYR A 264 -31.93 -1.46 -9.74
CA TYR A 264 -30.70 -1.81 -10.45
C TYR A 264 -30.15 -3.15 -9.96
N ARG A 265 -29.98 -4.10 -10.91
CA ARG A 265 -29.33 -5.38 -10.65
C ARG A 265 -27.83 -5.29 -10.98
N LEU A 266 -26.99 -5.70 -10.03
CA LEU A 266 -25.54 -5.86 -10.21
C LEU A 266 -25.12 -7.26 -9.78
N VAL A 267 -23.98 -7.72 -10.29
CA VAL A 267 -23.27 -8.91 -9.81
C VAL A 267 -22.04 -8.42 -9.10
N VAL A 268 -21.96 -8.67 -7.81
CA VAL A 268 -20.95 -8.06 -6.93
C VAL A 268 -20.27 -9.10 -6.05
N ASP A 269 -19.06 -8.78 -5.61
CA ASP A 269 -18.40 -9.49 -4.53
C ASP A 269 -18.67 -8.77 -3.20
N ARG A 270 -19.09 -9.53 -2.19
CA ARG A 270 -19.50 -8.98 -0.89
C ARG A 270 -18.30 -8.85 0.04
N ASN A 271 -18.21 -7.73 0.69
CA ASN A 271 -17.12 -7.44 1.62
C ASN A 271 -17.62 -6.94 2.98
N GLN A 272 -16.88 -7.30 4.02
CA GLN A 272 -16.93 -6.68 5.33
C GLN A 272 -15.63 -5.93 5.56
N VAL A 273 -15.70 -4.67 5.94
CA VAL A 273 -14.57 -3.75 6.09
C VAL A 273 -14.41 -3.35 7.55
N ASP A 274 -13.18 -3.35 8.01
CA ASP A 274 -12.67 -2.60 9.17
C ASP A 274 -11.25 -2.11 8.78
N ALA A 275 -11.21 -1.05 7.97
CA ALA A 275 -9.99 -0.56 7.33
C ALA A 275 -10.15 0.89 6.85
N PRO A 276 -9.05 1.61 6.57
CA PRO A 276 -9.11 2.92 5.96
C PRO A 276 -9.62 2.87 4.51
N VAL A 277 -10.29 3.94 4.10
CA VAL A 277 -10.84 4.16 2.75
C VAL A 277 -10.18 5.35 2.08
N ALA A 278 -10.39 5.53 0.78
CA ALA A 278 -9.79 6.63 0.04
C ALA A 278 -10.25 8.00 0.54
N ARG A 279 -9.32 8.95 0.58
CA ARG A 279 -9.57 10.39 0.71
C ARG A 279 -9.80 10.94 -0.68
N ILE A 280 -10.88 11.67 -0.88
CA ILE A 280 -11.26 12.21 -2.18
C ILE A 280 -11.21 13.74 -2.15
N GLY A 281 -10.61 14.33 -3.21
CA GLY A 281 -10.48 15.77 -3.42
C GLY A 281 -11.38 16.31 -4.51
#